data_b7f76eb244517ca030dffb68d25d52d4
#
_entry.id   b7f76eb244517ca030dffb68d25d52d4
#
_cell.length_a   1.000
_cell.length_b   1.000
_cell.length_c   1.000
_cell.angle_alpha   90.00
_cell.angle_beta   90.00
_cell.angle_gamma   90.00
#
_symmetry.space_group_name_H-M   'P 1'
#
loop_
_entity.id
_entity.type
_entity.pdbx_description
1 polymer ?
#
loop_
_entity_poly.entity_id
_entity_poly.type
_entity_poly.pdbx_seq_one_letter_code
_entity_poly.pdbx_strand_id
1 'polypeptide(L)' 'MLRQFSQTQQSRVRAQLELLLRNAEPGERLPSEPALAKRFDVSRTTIREVMSQLETEGFVQRRQGSGTYVRH' A
#
# COMPACT_ATOMS: atom_id res chain seq x y z
N MET A 1 -18.65 19.46 8.85
CA MET A 1 -18.31 19.03 8.71
C MET A 1 -17.94 18.22 8.52
N LEU A 2 -17.96 17.84 8.16
CA LEU A 2 -17.59 17.09 7.98
C LEU A 2 -16.82 16.54 7.47
N ARG A 3 -16.26 16.63 7.18
CA ARG A 3 -15.49 16.10 6.63
C ARG A 3 -14.86 15.26 6.88
N GLN A 4 -14.69 15.01 7.37
CA GLN A 4 -14.03 14.32 7.65
C GLN A 4 -13.95 13.39 7.30
N PHE A 5 -14.39 13.13 7.16
CA PHE A 5 -14.41 12.33 6.75
C PHE A 5 -13.96 12.07 5.81
N SER A 6 -13.72 12.47 5.87
CA SER A 6 -13.12 12.20 4.64
C SER A 6 -11.81 11.56 4.76
N GLN A 7 -11.69 10.88 5.77
CA GLN A 7 -10.72 9.84 5.79
C GLN A 7 -11.20 8.82 4.79
N THR A 8 -10.69 8.93 3.60
CA THR A 8 -11.03 7.97 2.56
C THR A 8 -10.41 6.64 2.91
N GLN A 9 -10.89 5.61 2.23
CA GLN A 9 -10.25 4.30 2.35
C GLN A 9 -8.78 4.38 1.96
N GLN A 10 -8.47 5.19 0.96
CA GLN A 10 -7.08 5.34 0.53
C GLN A 10 -6.20 5.88 1.64
N SER A 11 -6.67 6.91 2.34
CA SER A 11 -5.88 7.49 3.44
C SER A 11 -5.62 6.47 4.54
N ARG A 12 -6.64 5.72 4.88
CA ARG A 12 -6.52 4.72 5.94
C ARG A 12 -5.57 3.60 5.52
N VAL A 13 -5.74 3.12 4.30
CA VAL A 13 -4.89 2.05 3.78
C VAL A 13 -3.45 2.53 3.66
N ARG A 14 -3.25 3.75 3.21
CA ARG A 14 -1.92 4.30 3.09
C ARG A 14 -1.22 4.34 4.45
N ALA A 15 -1.91 4.77 5.48
CA ALA A 15 -1.33 4.81 6.82
C ALA A 15 -0.91 3.42 7.27
N GLN A 16 -1.75 2.41 6.98
CA GLN A 16 -1.43 1.03 7.35
C GLN A 16 -0.23 0.51 6.57
N LEU A 17 -0.17 0.82 5.27
CA LEU A 17 0.95 0.38 4.46
C LEU A 17 2.24 1.08 4.86
N GLU A 18 2.17 2.34 5.21
CA GLU A 18 3.35 3.05 5.70
C GLU A 18 3.89 2.40 6.97
N LEU A 19 3.00 1.95 7.83
CA LEU A 19 3.41 1.25 9.03
C LEU A 19 4.10 -0.06 8.71
N LEU A 20 3.55 -0.83 7.76
CA LEU A 20 4.19 -2.05 7.29
C LEU A 20 5.59 -1.77 6.75
N LEU A 21 5.71 -0.72 5.92
CA LEU A 21 6.99 -0.37 5.32
C LEU A 21 8.01 0.02 6.37
N ARG A 22 7.56 0.71 7.41
CA ARG A 22 8.45 1.16 8.46
C ARG A 22 9.09 -0.02 9.20
N ASN A 23 8.37 -1.13 9.27
CA ASN A 23 8.84 -2.32 9.96
C ASN A 23 9.46 -3.36 9.04
N ALA A 24 9.56 -3.08 7.76
CA ALA A 24 10.07 -4.03 6.77
C ALA A 24 11.51 -3.69 6.41
N GLU A 25 12.24 -4.70 5.97
CA GLU A 25 13.62 -4.51 5.51
C GLU A 25 13.62 -4.12 4.04
N PRO A 26 14.59 -3.31 3.61
CA PRO A 26 14.74 -3.02 2.18
C PRO A 26 14.90 -4.32 1.40
N GLY A 27 14.18 -4.44 0.29
CA GLY A 27 14.20 -5.64 -0.52
C GLY A 27 13.18 -6.69 -0.12
N GLU A 28 12.53 -6.50 1.00
CA GLU A 28 11.54 -7.46 1.47
C GLU A 28 10.31 -7.41 0.56
N ARG A 29 9.74 -8.58 0.27
CA ARG A 29 8.57 -8.67 -0.57
C ARG A 29 7.32 -8.42 0.26
N LEU A 30 6.46 -7.54 -0.24
CA LEU A 30 5.19 -7.26 0.41
C LEU A 30 4.15 -8.30 0.03
N PRO A 31 3.10 -8.45 0.84
CA PRO A 31 1.97 -9.29 0.43
C PRO A 31 1.39 -8.80 -0.89
N SER A 32 0.76 -9.71 -1.62
CA SER A 32 0.16 -9.36 -2.91
C SER A 32 -0.97 -8.35 -2.73
N GLU A 33 -1.31 -7.65 -3.82
CA GLU A 33 -2.40 -6.69 -3.77
C GLU A 33 -3.72 -7.35 -3.36
N PRO A 34 -4.09 -8.52 -3.91
CA PRO A 34 -5.29 -9.19 -3.41
C PRO A 34 -5.24 -9.54 -1.93
N ALA A 35 -4.08 -9.97 -1.45
CA ALA A 35 -3.92 -10.29 -0.03
C ALA A 35 -4.08 -9.04 0.84
N LEU A 36 -3.50 -7.93 0.40
CA LEU A 36 -3.63 -6.67 1.14
C LEU A 36 -5.06 -6.16 1.12
N ALA A 37 -5.74 -6.30 -0.02
CA ALA A 37 -7.13 -5.90 -0.13
C ALA A 37 -7.99 -6.65 0.88
N LYS A 38 -7.76 -7.94 1.01
CA LYS A 38 -8.49 -8.75 1.95
C LYS A 38 -8.15 -8.38 3.39
N ARG A 39 -6.86 -8.17 3.65
CA ARG A 39 -6.38 -7.85 4.99
C ARG A 39 -6.95 -6.54 5.49
N PHE A 40 -7.03 -5.55 4.62
CA PHE A 40 -7.51 -4.21 5.01
C PHE A 40 -8.99 -4.00 4.72
N ASP A 41 -9.65 -5.01 4.16
CA ASP A 41 -11.08 -4.96 3.87
C ASP A 41 -11.42 -3.80 2.94
N VAL A 42 -10.70 -3.73 1.83
CA VAL A 42 -10.93 -2.72 0.80
C VAL A 42 -10.81 -3.38 -0.56
N SER A 43 -11.15 -2.65 -1.61
CA SER A 43 -11.05 -3.18 -2.97
C SER A 43 -9.59 -3.25 -3.42
N ARG A 44 -9.33 -4.12 -4.39
CA ARG A 44 -8.00 -4.18 -4.98
C ARG A 44 -7.64 -2.89 -5.69
N THR A 45 -8.64 -2.21 -6.24
CA THR A 45 -8.42 -0.92 -6.87
C THR A 45 -7.84 0.09 -5.87
N THR A 46 -8.40 0.12 -4.66
CA THR A 46 -7.89 1.00 -3.62
C THR A 46 -6.43 0.67 -3.29
N ILE A 47 -6.12 -0.62 -3.15
CA ILE A 47 -4.74 -1.04 -2.88
C ILE A 47 -3.82 -0.61 -4.01
N ARG A 48 -4.25 -0.85 -5.25
CA ARG A 48 -3.41 -0.51 -6.40
C ARG A 48 -3.12 0.98 -6.48
N GLU A 49 -4.11 1.81 -6.17
CA GLU A 49 -3.94 3.25 -6.21
C GLU A 49 -2.94 3.72 -5.16
N VAL A 50 -3.05 3.17 -3.95
CA VAL A 50 -2.10 3.51 -2.89
C VAL A 50 -0.70 3.01 -3.23
N MET A 51 -0.60 1.79 -3.76
CA MET A 51 0.70 1.26 -4.17
C MET A 51 1.35 2.10 -5.25
N SER A 52 0.54 2.62 -6.19
CA SER A 52 1.08 3.49 -7.23
C SER A 52 1.65 4.77 -6.63
N GLN A 53 0.98 5.34 -5.63
CA GLN A 53 1.50 6.50 -4.94
C GLN A 53 2.83 6.19 -4.25
N LEU A 54 2.88 5.06 -3.54
CA LEU A 54 4.09 4.69 -2.82
C LEU A 54 5.24 4.40 -3.76
N GLU A 55 4.94 3.82 -4.92
CA GLU A 55 5.97 3.57 -5.92
C GLU A 55 6.51 4.88 -6.49
N THR A 56 5.62 5.81 -6.80
CA THR A 56 6.03 7.11 -7.30
C THR A 56 6.92 7.83 -6.29
N GLU A 57 6.63 7.66 -5.02
CA GLU A 57 7.41 8.30 -3.96
C GLU A 57 8.68 7.55 -3.61
N GLY A 58 8.90 6.38 -4.21
CA GLY A 58 10.14 5.65 -4.03
C GLY A 58 10.15 4.68 -2.86
N PHE A 59 9.01 4.42 -2.24
CA PHE A 59 8.96 3.53 -1.08
C PHE A 59 8.87 2.07 -1.46
N VAL A 60 8.30 1.77 -2.62
CA VAL A 60 8.17 0.39 -3.08
C VAL A 60 8.52 0.31 -4.56
N GLN A 61 8.81 -0.90 -5.01
CA GLN A 61 9.04 -1.18 -6.42
C GLN A 61 8.20 -2.36 -6.82
N ARG A 62 7.34 -2.18 -7.83
CA ARG A 62 6.57 -3.28 -8.37
C ARG A 62 7.37 -3.92 -9.50
N ARG A 63 7.48 -5.24 -9.46
CA ARG A 63 8.17 -6.01 -10.49
C ARG A 63 7.16 -6.92 -11.13
N GLN A 64 6.91 -6.67 -12.40
CA GLN A 64 5.90 -7.40 -13.14
C GLN A 64 6.18 -8.89 -13.06
N GLY A 65 5.15 -9.67 -12.72
CA GLY A 65 5.26 -11.11 -12.63
C GLY A 65 5.93 -11.61 -11.35
N SER A 66 6.43 -10.73 -10.53
CA SER A 66 7.17 -11.13 -9.33
C SER A 66 6.54 -10.64 -8.04
N GLY A 67 6.13 -9.38 -7.99
CA GLY A 67 5.52 -8.84 -6.79
C GLY A 67 5.95 -7.40 -6.53
N THR A 68 5.69 -6.96 -5.31
CA THR A 68 6.05 -5.61 -4.89
C THR A 68 7.05 -5.72 -3.74
N TYR A 69 8.09 -4.93 -3.80
CA TYR A 69 9.21 -5.02 -2.88
C TYR A 69 9.46 -3.68 -2.20
N VAL A 70 9.89 -3.75 -0.95
CA VAL A 70 10.28 -2.57 -0.19
C VAL A 70 11.56 -2.03 -0.77
N ARG A 71 11.61 -0.71 -0.95
CA ARG A 71 12.70 -0.14 -1.71
C ARG A 71 13.63 0.75 -0.91
N HIS A 72 13.27 1.38 0.11
CA HIS A 72 14.20 2.32 0.71
C HIS A 72 15.19 1.71 1.73
#